data_63adc8f96f2c247be3586613a7fe532e
#
_entry.id   63adc8f96f2c247be3586613a7fe532e
#
_cell.length_a   1.000
_cell.length_b   1.000
_cell.length_c   1.000
_cell.angle_alpha   90.00
_cell.angle_beta   90.00
_cell.angle_gamma   90.00
#
_symmetry.space_group_name_H-M   'P 1'
#
loop_
_entity.id
_entity.type
_entity.pdbx_description
1 polymer ?
#
loop_
_entity_poly.entity_id
_entity_poly.type
_entity_poly.pdbx_seq_one_letter_code
_entity_poly.pdbx_strand_id
1 'polypeptide(L)'
;MAVMNVLPSDGKVIDEGPVGSSVDVCCDDFRHLDVGLPPEILRLKDAGYLTQSVAACDRLLEQNPEPSLAACVRAERYRMLETPLHFSVSRDQAIAMIREEWPEFTEEQFDDLINRKRIDWRFIDGELFVLDNFLDSLRVYPKEVPGMRPDSTDGIALRNEMLKEMESQNGLARVITLKASVSVPGALEGETVCAWLPVAAACRQQSRVEILDMTPEGAVAPANASARTASWSSSSERSFSVTYRYHIDAAYCDVYGGTLPVHPRMDAPLPEDISEDRPHIAFTPYLQQLTASVVDGLEDPLDRARAIYDYLTQYIDYRYQPPYLLLG
;
A
#
# COMPACT_ATOMS: atom_id res chain seq x y z
N MET A 1 -4.23 0.87 -7.96
CA MET A 1 -4.63 -0.31 -7.20
C MET A 1 -5.60 0.16 -6.10
N ALA A 2 -6.86 -0.21 -6.16
CA ALA A 2 -7.86 0.21 -5.18
C ALA A 2 -7.88 -0.81 -4.04
N VAL A 3 -7.69 -0.34 -2.82
CA VAL A 3 -7.84 -1.18 -1.62
C VAL A 3 -9.32 -1.30 -1.33
N MET A 4 -9.84 -2.51 -1.38
CA MET A 4 -11.24 -2.83 -1.12
C MET A 4 -11.36 -3.31 0.32
N ASN A 5 -11.94 -2.51 1.20
CA ASN A 5 -12.38 -2.95 2.52
C ASN A 5 -13.83 -3.40 2.43
N VAL A 6 -14.06 -4.72 2.47
CA VAL A 6 -15.39 -5.29 2.71
C VAL A 6 -15.50 -5.49 4.21
N LEU A 7 -16.27 -4.65 4.88
CA LEU A 7 -16.60 -4.83 6.29
C LEU A 7 -17.68 -5.91 6.44
N PRO A 8 -17.58 -6.79 7.46
CA PRO A 8 -18.63 -7.77 7.74
C PRO A 8 -19.93 -7.06 8.16
N SER A 9 -21.04 -7.66 7.85
CA SER A 9 -22.43 -7.17 7.94
C SER A 9 -22.99 -7.08 9.36
N ASP A 10 -22.35 -6.37 10.26
CA ASP A 10 -22.96 -5.99 11.53
C ASP A 10 -23.38 -4.52 11.46
N GLY A 11 -24.54 -4.30 10.81
CA GLY A 11 -25.10 -3.00 10.45
C GLY A 11 -25.10 -1.92 11.53
N LYS A 12 -23.97 -1.29 11.77
CA LYS A 12 -23.88 0.04 12.32
C LYS A 12 -23.42 0.99 11.24
N VAL A 13 -24.37 1.70 10.67
CA VAL A 13 -24.13 2.92 9.89
C VAL A 13 -23.35 3.87 10.80
N ILE A 14 -22.13 4.20 10.42
CA ILE A 14 -21.37 5.29 11.03
C ILE A 14 -22.10 6.56 10.60
N ASP A 15 -22.75 7.23 11.53
CA ASP A 15 -23.41 8.50 11.33
C ASP A 15 -22.35 9.54 10.97
N GLU A 16 -22.42 10.10 9.76
CA GLU A 16 -21.50 11.12 9.29
C GLU A 16 -21.78 12.43 10.05
N GLY A 17 -21.09 12.60 11.16
CA GLY A 17 -20.97 13.91 11.80
C GLY A 17 -20.20 14.90 10.94
N PRO A 18 -20.36 16.22 11.15
CA PRO A 18 -19.74 17.25 10.31
C PRO A 18 -18.22 17.11 10.31
N VAL A 19 -17.64 17.13 9.11
CA VAL A 19 -16.21 17.12 8.85
C VAL A 19 -15.53 18.24 9.64
N GLY A 20 -14.77 17.88 10.68
CA GLY A 20 -14.08 18.84 11.55
C GLY A 20 -13.80 18.31 12.97
N SER A 21 -14.36 17.17 13.34
CA SER A 21 -13.93 16.44 14.53
C SER A 21 -12.90 15.40 14.11
N SER A 22 -11.79 15.28 14.85
CA SER A 22 -10.99 14.08 14.86
C SER A 22 -11.94 12.89 14.81
N VAL A 23 -11.85 12.05 13.78
CA VAL A 23 -12.51 10.75 13.81
C VAL A 23 -11.92 10.10 15.06
N ASP A 24 -12.71 10.01 16.12
CA ASP A 24 -12.40 9.11 17.22
C ASP A 24 -12.39 7.72 16.58
N VAL A 25 -11.22 7.31 16.13
CA VAL A 25 -10.98 5.94 15.71
C VAL A 25 -11.32 5.12 16.92
N CYS A 26 -12.48 4.43 16.88
CA CYS A 26 -12.96 3.70 18.02
C CYS A 26 -11.88 2.69 18.39
N CYS A 27 -11.25 2.84 19.53
CA CYS A 27 -10.21 1.92 20.02
C CYS A 27 -10.69 0.47 19.99
N ASP A 28 -11.99 0.27 19.96
CA ASP A 28 -12.63 -1.03 19.80
C ASP A 28 -12.34 -1.71 18.46
N ASP A 29 -12.06 -0.97 17.40
CA ASP A 29 -11.76 -1.53 16.07
C ASP A 29 -10.36 -2.17 16.01
N PHE A 30 -9.48 -1.81 16.95
CA PHE A 30 -8.13 -2.34 17.06
C PHE A 30 -7.93 -3.34 18.20
N ARG A 31 -9.01 -3.79 18.86
CA ARG A 31 -8.94 -4.81 19.93
C ARG A 31 -8.22 -6.09 19.49
N HIS A 32 -8.27 -6.41 18.22
CA HIS A 32 -7.57 -7.57 17.66
C HIS A 32 -6.04 -7.46 17.77
N LEU A 33 -5.48 -6.26 17.99
CA LEU A 33 -4.04 -6.05 18.17
C LEU A 33 -3.57 -6.28 19.63
N ASP A 34 -4.50 -6.31 20.58
CA ASP A 34 -4.16 -6.46 21.99
C ASP A 34 -3.93 -7.92 22.42
N VAL A 35 -4.37 -8.85 21.59
CA VAL A 35 -4.29 -10.30 21.84
C VAL A 35 -3.76 -11.05 20.66
N GLY A 36 -3.10 -12.17 20.89
CA GLY A 36 -2.63 -13.07 19.84
C GLY A 36 -3.55 -14.25 19.61
N LEU A 37 -3.37 -14.94 18.48
CA LEU A 37 -4.01 -16.23 18.25
C LEU A 37 -3.61 -17.25 19.32
N PRO A 38 -4.52 -18.15 19.71
CA PRO A 38 -4.16 -19.32 20.54
C PRO A 38 -2.99 -20.09 19.91
N PRO A 39 -2.05 -20.59 20.74
CA PRO A 39 -0.81 -21.22 20.24
C PRO A 39 -1.02 -22.39 19.28
N GLU A 40 -2.10 -23.13 19.41
CA GLU A 40 -2.47 -24.24 18.53
C GLU A 40 -2.89 -23.75 17.13
N ILE A 41 -3.63 -22.64 17.05
CA ILE A 41 -4.03 -22.02 15.77
C ILE A 41 -2.83 -21.33 15.12
N LEU A 42 -2.05 -20.60 15.92
CA LEU A 42 -0.85 -19.92 15.45
C LEU A 42 0.15 -20.91 14.82
N ARG A 43 0.38 -22.06 15.46
CA ARG A 43 1.26 -23.11 14.90
C ARG A 43 0.79 -23.64 13.54
N LEU A 44 -0.51 -23.80 13.36
CA LEU A 44 -1.07 -24.23 12.06
C LEU A 44 -0.87 -23.12 11.02
N LYS A 45 -1.15 -21.87 11.36
CA LYS A 45 -0.93 -20.71 10.50
C LYS A 45 0.53 -20.59 10.10
N ASP A 46 1.45 -20.59 11.05
CA ASP A 46 2.89 -20.43 10.81
C ASP A 46 3.49 -21.58 9.99
N ALA A 47 2.93 -22.78 10.12
CA ALA A 47 3.29 -23.94 9.30
C ALA A 47 2.63 -23.94 7.91
N GLY A 48 1.78 -22.96 7.60
CA GLY A 48 1.08 -22.84 6.32
C GLY A 48 -0.13 -23.74 6.16
N TYR A 49 -0.60 -24.43 7.21
CA TYR A 49 -1.81 -25.25 7.17
C TYR A 49 -3.07 -24.38 7.29
N LEU A 50 -3.28 -23.52 6.28
CA LEU A 50 -4.30 -22.48 6.34
C LEU A 50 -5.72 -23.03 6.45
N THR A 51 -6.04 -24.07 5.69
CA THR A 51 -7.36 -24.75 5.75
C THR A 51 -7.66 -25.25 7.17
N GLN A 52 -6.70 -25.91 7.81
CA GLN A 52 -6.88 -26.43 9.18
C GLN A 52 -6.96 -25.29 10.21
N SER A 53 -6.17 -24.24 10.02
CA SER A 53 -6.17 -23.06 10.88
C SER A 53 -7.49 -22.30 10.81
N VAL A 54 -8.05 -22.10 9.61
CA VAL A 54 -9.38 -21.50 9.40
C VAL A 54 -10.46 -22.32 10.11
N ALA A 55 -10.46 -23.65 9.93
CA ALA A 55 -11.41 -24.53 10.62
C ALA A 55 -11.26 -24.50 12.15
N ALA A 56 -10.05 -24.27 12.67
CA ALA A 56 -9.84 -24.09 14.11
C ALA A 56 -10.36 -22.74 14.60
N CYS A 57 -10.20 -21.67 13.80
CA CYS A 57 -10.79 -20.35 14.07
C CYS A 57 -12.33 -20.46 14.13
N ASP A 58 -12.97 -21.13 13.18
CA ASP A 58 -14.42 -21.31 13.16
C ASP A 58 -14.93 -22.00 14.43
N ARG A 59 -14.31 -23.11 14.84
CA ARG A 59 -14.66 -23.81 16.08
C ARG A 59 -14.48 -22.94 17.33
N LEU A 60 -13.47 -22.08 17.36
CA LEU A 60 -13.26 -21.17 18.48
C LEU A 60 -14.32 -20.08 18.51
N LEU A 61 -14.70 -19.53 17.38
CA LEU A 61 -15.75 -18.50 17.28
C LEU A 61 -17.12 -19.04 17.70
N GLU A 62 -17.43 -20.32 17.42
CA GLU A 62 -18.66 -20.97 17.89
C GLU A 62 -18.77 -21.06 19.41
N GLN A 63 -17.64 -21.01 20.12
CA GLN A 63 -17.58 -21.01 21.58
C GLN A 63 -17.83 -19.64 22.22
N ASN A 64 -18.08 -18.60 21.42
CA ASN A 64 -18.27 -17.23 21.87
C ASN A 64 -17.12 -16.74 22.79
N PRO A 65 -15.88 -16.70 22.29
CA PRO A 65 -14.74 -16.25 23.09
C PRO A 65 -14.86 -14.79 23.48
N GLU A 66 -14.01 -14.34 24.39
CA GLU A 66 -13.84 -12.94 24.78
C GLU A 66 -13.83 -12.02 23.55
N PRO A 67 -14.44 -10.83 23.59
CA PRO A 67 -14.59 -9.94 22.43
C PRO A 67 -13.28 -9.59 21.71
N SER A 68 -12.20 -9.32 22.47
CA SER A 68 -10.89 -9.02 21.87
C SER A 68 -10.29 -10.25 21.14
N LEU A 69 -10.42 -11.43 21.75
CA LEU A 69 -9.99 -12.68 21.11
C LEU A 69 -10.85 -12.99 19.89
N ALA A 70 -12.16 -12.79 19.97
CA ALA A 70 -13.06 -12.98 18.84
C ALA A 70 -12.69 -12.04 17.66
N ALA A 71 -12.34 -10.78 17.94
CA ALA A 71 -11.90 -9.83 16.95
C ALA A 71 -10.57 -10.27 16.29
N CYS A 72 -9.59 -10.70 17.10
CA CYS A 72 -8.31 -11.23 16.62
C CYS A 72 -8.53 -12.45 15.71
N VAL A 73 -9.32 -13.42 16.17
CA VAL A 73 -9.60 -14.66 15.41
C VAL A 73 -10.29 -14.36 14.08
N ARG A 74 -11.26 -13.42 14.04
CA ARG A 74 -11.92 -13.01 12.80
C ARG A 74 -10.92 -12.35 11.82
N ALA A 75 -10.08 -11.43 12.32
CA ALA A 75 -9.08 -10.75 11.49
C ALA A 75 -8.08 -11.74 10.89
N GLU A 76 -7.53 -12.64 11.72
CA GLU A 76 -6.57 -13.64 11.27
C GLU A 76 -7.19 -14.69 10.35
N ARG A 77 -8.43 -15.11 10.63
CA ARG A 77 -9.21 -15.98 9.74
C ARG A 77 -9.39 -15.34 8.36
N TYR A 78 -9.75 -14.05 8.33
CA TYR A 78 -9.89 -13.32 7.07
C TYR A 78 -8.57 -13.26 6.31
N ARG A 79 -7.46 -12.95 6.98
CA ARG A 79 -6.11 -12.98 6.37
C ARG A 79 -5.78 -14.33 5.75
N MET A 80 -6.07 -15.42 6.46
CA MET A 80 -5.80 -16.78 5.96
C MET A 80 -6.66 -17.14 4.74
N LEU A 81 -7.89 -16.63 4.65
CA LEU A 81 -8.75 -16.82 3.49
C LEU A 81 -8.31 -15.99 2.28
N GLU A 82 -7.79 -14.78 2.51
CA GLU A 82 -7.29 -13.91 1.46
C GLU A 82 -5.91 -14.35 0.92
N THR A 83 -5.10 -14.98 1.77
CA THR A 83 -3.71 -15.36 1.39
C THR A 83 -3.65 -16.18 0.10
N PRO A 84 -4.44 -17.25 -0.13
CA PRO A 84 -4.40 -18.03 -1.37
C PRO A 84 -4.86 -17.25 -2.61
N LEU A 85 -5.62 -16.17 -2.45
CA LEU A 85 -6.09 -15.36 -3.57
C LEU A 85 -4.95 -14.53 -4.17
N HIS A 86 -3.98 -14.15 -3.36
CA HIS A 86 -2.82 -13.36 -3.75
C HIS A 86 -1.59 -14.24 -3.99
N PHE A 87 -1.37 -15.26 -3.19
CA PHE A 87 -0.35 -16.27 -3.42
C PHE A 87 -0.96 -17.43 -4.18
N SER A 88 -1.25 -17.21 -5.47
CA SER A 88 -2.08 -18.10 -6.29
C SER A 88 -1.28 -18.86 -7.36
N VAL A 89 -0.01 -18.52 -7.57
CA VAL A 89 0.84 -19.13 -8.59
C VAL A 89 1.71 -20.21 -7.95
N SER A 90 1.53 -21.48 -8.33
CA SER A 90 2.37 -22.56 -7.82
C SER A 90 3.82 -22.43 -8.31
N ARG A 91 4.76 -23.13 -7.64
CA ARG A 91 6.18 -23.14 -8.03
C ARG A 91 6.36 -23.51 -9.50
N ASP A 92 5.70 -24.57 -9.96
CA ASP A 92 5.83 -25.05 -11.32
C ASP A 92 5.24 -24.09 -12.35
N GLN A 93 4.11 -23.48 -12.03
CA GLN A 93 3.52 -22.40 -12.84
C GLN A 93 4.43 -21.20 -12.92
N ALA A 94 5.02 -20.76 -11.80
CA ALA A 94 5.93 -19.63 -11.78
C ALA A 94 7.16 -19.86 -12.67
N ILE A 95 7.76 -21.04 -12.59
CA ILE A 95 8.89 -21.43 -13.44
C ILE A 95 8.47 -21.45 -14.94
N ALA A 96 7.29 -21.99 -15.24
CA ALA A 96 6.76 -21.99 -16.59
C ALA A 96 6.54 -20.58 -17.13
N MET A 97 5.98 -19.68 -16.33
CA MET A 97 5.76 -18.27 -16.70
C MET A 97 7.09 -17.53 -16.96
N ILE A 98 8.13 -17.77 -16.14
CA ILE A 98 9.44 -17.18 -16.40
C ILE A 98 10.04 -17.74 -17.72
N ARG A 99 9.87 -19.03 -17.98
CA ARG A 99 10.36 -19.68 -19.21
C ARG A 99 9.68 -19.20 -20.49
N GLU A 100 8.52 -18.61 -20.41
CA GLU A 100 7.91 -17.94 -21.58
C GLU A 100 8.78 -16.79 -22.12
N GLU A 101 9.46 -16.06 -21.24
CA GLU A 101 10.37 -14.96 -21.62
C GLU A 101 11.84 -15.40 -21.63
N TRP A 102 12.21 -16.33 -20.75
CA TRP A 102 13.58 -16.83 -20.58
C TRP A 102 13.60 -18.38 -20.63
N PRO A 103 13.61 -18.99 -21.83
CA PRO A 103 13.48 -20.45 -22.00
C PRO A 103 14.56 -21.27 -21.27
N GLU A 104 15.75 -20.71 -21.05
CA GLU A 104 16.89 -21.37 -20.41
C GLU A 104 16.82 -21.29 -18.86
N PHE A 105 15.80 -20.67 -18.29
CA PHE A 105 15.65 -20.53 -16.85
C PHE A 105 15.53 -21.88 -16.15
N THR A 106 16.33 -22.09 -15.10
CA THR A 106 16.40 -23.36 -14.36
C THR A 106 15.67 -23.29 -13.02
N GLU A 107 15.41 -24.47 -12.46
CA GLU A 107 14.81 -24.58 -11.12
C GLU A 107 15.77 -24.08 -10.02
N GLU A 108 17.09 -24.30 -10.19
CA GLU A 108 18.08 -23.81 -9.26
C GLU A 108 18.13 -22.28 -9.23
N GLN A 109 17.92 -21.63 -10.38
CA GLN A 109 17.80 -20.17 -10.45
C GLN A 109 16.54 -19.67 -9.72
N PHE A 110 15.44 -20.43 -9.84
CA PHE A 110 14.23 -20.10 -9.10
C PHE A 110 14.45 -20.18 -7.58
N ASP A 111 15.07 -21.26 -7.11
CA ASP A 111 15.36 -21.46 -5.69
C ASP A 111 16.35 -20.39 -5.17
N ASP A 112 17.31 -19.94 -5.99
CA ASP A 112 18.19 -18.83 -5.66
C ASP A 112 17.43 -17.51 -5.52
N LEU A 113 16.48 -17.20 -6.41
CA LEU A 113 15.64 -16.01 -6.31
C LEU A 113 14.76 -16.02 -5.05
N ILE A 114 14.21 -17.17 -4.68
CA ILE A 114 13.49 -17.36 -3.41
C ILE A 114 14.41 -17.08 -2.22
N ASN A 115 15.61 -17.69 -2.20
CA ASN A 115 16.57 -17.54 -1.09
C ASN A 115 17.05 -16.09 -0.93
N ARG A 116 17.22 -15.38 -2.04
CA ARG A 116 17.58 -13.95 -2.05
C ARG A 116 16.39 -13.02 -1.85
N LYS A 117 15.20 -13.56 -1.58
CA LYS A 117 13.96 -12.80 -1.33
C LYS A 117 13.58 -11.89 -2.49
N ARG A 118 13.84 -12.32 -3.73
CA ARG A 118 13.41 -11.63 -4.96
C ARG A 118 12.01 -12.02 -5.39
N ILE A 119 11.52 -13.17 -4.90
CA ILE A 119 10.14 -13.66 -5.08
C ILE A 119 9.54 -13.83 -3.70
N ASP A 120 8.39 -13.20 -3.45
CA ASP A 120 7.60 -13.44 -2.26
C ASP A 120 6.81 -14.73 -2.40
N TRP A 121 6.83 -15.54 -1.35
CA TRP A 121 6.22 -16.86 -1.36
C TRP A 121 5.58 -17.21 -0.01
N ARG A 122 4.67 -18.19 -0.05
CA ARG A 122 4.07 -18.79 1.14
C ARG A 122 3.94 -20.29 0.93
N PHE A 123 4.09 -21.08 2.01
CA PHE A 123 3.55 -22.42 2.03
C PHE A 123 2.06 -22.36 2.37
N ILE A 124 1.24 -23.00 1.54
CA ILE A 124 -0.21 -23.09 1.71
C ILE A 124 -0.58 -24.56 1.57
N ASP A 125 -1.04 -25.14 2.68
CA ASP A 125 -1.48 -26.55 2.80
C ASP A 125 -0.47 -27.58 2.22
N GLY A 126 0.82 -27.31 2.39
CA GLY A 126 1.91 -28.20 2.01
C GLY A 126 2.57 -27.91 0.66
N GLU A 127 2.09 -26.92 -0.08
CA GLU A 127 2.64 -26.51 -1.38
C GLU A 127 3.17 -25.08 -1.32
N LEU A 128 4.19 -24.77 -2.16
CA LEU A 128 4.74 -23.45 -2.30
C LEU A 128 3.99 -22.66 -3.37
N PHE A 129 3.50 -21.50 -2.98
CA PHE A 129 2.89 -20.53 -3.88
C PHE A 129 3.64 -19.19 -3.82
N VAL A 130 3.69 -18.50 -4.95
CA VAL A 130 4.27 -17.16 -5.05
C VAL A 130 3.18 -16.13 -5.30
N LEU A 131 3.51 -14.88 -5.02
CA LEU A 131 2.62 -13.74 -5.22
C LEU A 131 2.22 -13.64 -6.70
N ASP A 132 0.98 -13.31 -6.98
CA ASP A 132 0.39 -13.26 -8.33
C ASP A 132 1.13 -12.31 -9.28
N ASN A 133 1.70 -11.21 -8.76
CA ASN A 133 2.46 -10.21 -9.52
C ASN A 133 4.00 -10.39 -9.41
N PHE A 134 4.48 -11.58 -9.08
CA PHE A 134 5.91 -11.84 -8.87
C PHE A 134 6.79 -11.49 -10.08
N LEU A 135 6.28 -11.62 -11.32
CA LEU A 135 7.02 -11.24 -12.53
C LEU A 135 7.35 -9.74 -12.55
N ASP A 136 6.41 -8.90 -12.12
CA ASP A 136 6.64 -7.46 -12.04
C ASP A 136 7.70 -7.14 -10.99
N SER A 137 7.70 -7.86 -9.85
CA SER A 137 8.77 -7.76 -8.85
C SER A 137 10.13 -8.13 -9.42
N LEU A 138 10.22 -9.18 -10.22
CA LEU A 138 11.48 -9.60 -10.84
C LEU A 138 12.00 -8.58 -11.86
N ARG A 139 11.11 -7.97 -12.64
CA ARG A 139 11.48 -6.98 -13.66
C ARG A 139 12.10 -5.71 -13.08
N VAL A 140 11.91 -5.44 -11.80
CA VAL A 140 12.60 -4.35 -11.08
C VAL A 140 14.11 -4.62 -10.97
N TYR A 141 14.52 -5.89 -11.05
CA TYR A 141 15.93 -6.31 -10.92
C TYR A 141 16.50 -6.94 -12.20
N PRO A 142 16.59 -6.20 -13.31
CA PRO A 142 16.94 -6.78 -14.61
C PRO A 142 18.33 -7.43 -14.66
N LYS A 143 19.25 -7.07 -13.75
CA LYS A 143 20.55 -7.71 -13.62
C LYS A 143 20.48 -9.13 -13.05
N GLU A 144 19.45 -9.43 -12.30
CA GLU A 144 19.23 -10.73 -11.66
C GLU A 144 18.44 -11.69 -12.54
N VAL A 145 17.69 -11.15 -13.49
CA VAL A 145 16.87 -11.89 -14.47
C VAL A 145 17.15 -11.44 -15.90
N PRO A 146 18.41 -11.60 -16.38
CA PRO A 146 18.87 -11.01 -17.66
C PRO A 146 18.14 -11.56 -18.89
N GLY A 147 17.48 -12.71 -18.78
CA GLY A 147 16.68 -13.31 -19.84
C GLY A 147 15.24 -12.81 -19.92
N MET A 148 14.79 -12.05 -18.91
CA MET A 148 13.45 -11.47 -18.91
C MET A 148 13.45 -10.06 -19.51
N ARG A 149 12.33 -9.67 -20.10
CA ARG A 149 12.14 -8.28 -20.51
C ARG A 149 12.15 -7.37 -19.29
N PRO A 150 12.95 -6.29 -19.29
CA PRO A 150 12.88 -5.31 -18.21
C PRO A 150 11.49 -4.69 -18.16
N ASP A 151 11.11 -4.15 -16.99
CA ASP A 151 9.90 -3.34 -16.89
C ASP A 151 9.89 -2.25 -17.96
N SER A 152 8.69 -1.87 -18.41
CA SER A 152 8.51 -0.95 -19.55
C SER A 152 9.39 0.30 -19.36
N THR A 153 10.29 0.52 -20.33
CA THR A 153 11.18 1.71 -20.34
C THR A 153 10.42 2.99 -20.64
N ASP A 154 9.14 2.91 -21.04
CA ASP A 154 8.33 4.06 -21.44
C ASP A 154 8.12 5.02 -20.28
N GLY A 155 7.81 4.52 -19.09
CA GLY A 155 7.69 5.33 -17.89
C GLY A 155 9.01 5.99 -17.46
N ILE A 156 10.14 5.29 -17.66
CA ILE A 156 11.48 5.82 -17.37
C ILE A 156 11.85 6.90 -18.36
N ALA A 157 11.58 6.69 -19.66
CA ALA A 157 11.84 7.66 -20.71
C ALA A 157 11.04 8.95 -20.47
N LEU A 158 9.75 8.83 -20.22
CA LEU A 158 8.87 9.97 -19.89
C LEU A 158 9.35 10.72 -18.63
N ARG A 159 9.70 10.00 -17.58
CA ARG A 159 10.25 10.60 -16.36
C ARG A 159 11.53 11.39 -16.64
N ASN A 160 12.46 10.81 -17.40
CA ASN A 160 13.73 11.46 -17.73
C ASN A 160 13.52 12.70 -18.62
N GLU A 161 12.54 12.68 -19.51
CA GLU A 161 12.15 13.83 -20.31
C GLU A 161 11.59 14.95 -19.42
N MET A 162 10.66 14.60 -18.51
CA MET A 162 10.09 15.55 -17.54
C MET A 162 11.16 16.15 -16.63
N LEU A 163 12.12 15.36 -16.16
CA LEU A 163 13.24 15.87 -15.34
C LEU A 163 14.11 16.87 -16.10
N LYS A 164 14.45 16.59 -17.35
CA LYS A 164 15.19 17.53 -18.21
C LYS A 164 14.43 18.83 -18.45
N GLU A 165 13.12 18.73 -18.65
CA GLU A 165 12.27 19.92 -18.78
C GLU A 165 12.24 20.72 -17.47
N MET A 166 12.04 20.04 -16.31
CA MET A 166 12.09 20.70 -15.01
C MET A 166 13.41 21.42 -14.76
N GLU A 167 14.54 20.78 -15.08
CA GLU A 167 15.87 21.37 -14.95
C GLU A 167 16.03 22.61 -15.84
N SER A 168 15.61 22.52 -17.12
CA SER A 168 15.77 23.61 -18.08
C SER A 168 14.86 24.80 -17.83
N GLN A 169 13.66 24.58 -17.28
CA GLN A 169 12.63 25.59 -17.05
C GLN A 169 12.51 26.00 -15.58
N ASN A 170 13.34 25.43 -14.71
CA ASN A 170 13.27 25.60 -13.25
C ASN A 170 11.93 25.15 -12.64
N GLY A 171 11.24 24.25 -13.30
CA GLY A 171 9.96 23.72 -12.85
C GLY A 171 9.17 23.03 -13.95
N LEU A 172 8.01 22.50 -13.59
CA LEU A 172 7.10 21.81 -14.51
C LEU A 172 5.66 22.18 -14.18
N ALA A 173 4.94 22.73 -15.17
CA ALA A 173 3.51 22.98 -15.07
C ALA A 173 2.72 22.03 -16.00
N ARG A 174 1.70 21.37 -15.48
CA ARG A 174 0.83 20.45 -16.24
C ARG A 174 -0.61 20.58 -15.79
N VAL A 175 -1.51 20.25 -16.71
CA VAL A 175 -2.91 20.00 -16.42
C VAL A 175 -3.16 18.51 -16.55
N ILE A 176 -3.60 17.89 -15.47
CA ILE A 176 -3.82 16.45 -15.40
C ILE A 176 -5.32 16.21 -15.29
N THR A 177 -5.85 15.32 -16.13
CA THR A 177 -7.20 14.80 -16.01
C THR A 177 -7.13 13.30 -15.73
N LEU A 178 -7.73 12.87 -14.63
CA LEU A 178 -7.75 11.48 -14.19
C LEU A 178 -9.17 10.99 -14.09
N LYS A 179 -9.38 9.73 -14.49
CA LYS A 179 -10.58 8.95 -14.17
C LYS A 179 -10.17 7.78 -13.29
N ALA A 180 -10.71 7.74 -12.08
CA ALA A 180 -10.59 6.61 -11.18
C ALA A 180 -11.90 5.82 -11.15
N SER A 181 -11.83 4.50 -11.06
CA SER A 181 -13.00 3.64 -10.96
C SER A 181 -12.72 2.41 -10.09
N VAL A 182 -13.77 1.92 -9.45
CA VAL A 182 -13.75 0.69 -8.66
C VAL A 182 -15.04 -0.07 -8.89
N SER A 183 -14.95 -1.41 -8.91
CA SER A 183 -16.11 -2.31 -9.03
C SER A 183 -16.04 -3.37 -7.93
N VAL A 184 -17.21 -3.77 -7.44
CA VAL A 184 -17.39 -4.77 -6.37
C VAL A 184 -18.27 -5.90 -6.90
N PRO A 185 -17.75 -6.78 -7.78
CA PRO A 185 -18.56 -7.78 -8.48
C PRO A 185 -19.13 -8.88 -7.58
N GLY A 186 -18.50 -9.13 -6.42
CA GLY A 186 -18.89 -10.19 -5.50
C GLY A 186 -19.92 -9.80 -4.44
N ALA A 187 -20.41 -8.57 -4.41
CA ALA A 187 -21.40 -8.15 -3.42
C ALA A 187 -22.76 -8.81 -3.69
N LEU A 188 -23.40 -9.31 -2.63
CA LEU A 188 -24.72 -9.93 -2.73
C LEU A 188 -25.80 -8.91 -3.05
N GLU A 189 -26.90 -9.37 -3.65
CA GLU A 189 -28.04 -8.51 -3.94
C GLU A 189 -28.64 -7.96 -2.63
N GLY A 190 -28.83 -6.64 -2.55
CA GLY A 190 -29.34 -5.97 -1.35
C GLY A 190 -28.32 -5.58 -0.31
N GLU A 191 -27.07 -6.02 -0.42
CA GLU A 191 -25.99 -5.52 0.45
C GLU A 191 -25.66 -4.06 0.14
N THR A 192 -25.44 -3.27 1.19
CA THR A 192 -24.92 -1.92 1.05
C THR A 192 -23.41 -1.97 0.82
N VAL A 193 -22.99 -1.44 -0.33
CA VAL A 193 -21.58 -1.30 -0.69
C VAL A 193 -21.17 0.14 -0.45
N CYS A 194 -20.07 0.32 0.27
CA CYS A 194 -19.39 1.60 0.43
C CYS A 194 -18.11 1.60 -0.41
N ALA A 195 -17.86 2.69 -1.15
CA ALA A 195 -16.67 2.83 -1.98
C ALA A 195 -16.02 4.20 -1.76
N TRP A 196 -14.69 4.24 -1.76
CA TRP A 196 -13.90 5.45 -1.65
C TRP A 196 -12.82 5.44 -2.74
N LEU A 197 -12.69 6.55 -3.44
CA LEU A 197 -11.63 6.76 -4.41
C LEU A 197 -10.85 8.04 -4.08
N PRO A 198 -9.52 8.02 -4.13
CA PRO A 198 -8.73 9.21 -3.89
C PRO A 198 -8.98 10.25 -4.99
N VAL A 199 -9.05 11.51 -4.59
CA VAL A 199 -9.15 12.69 -5.49
C VAL A 199 -8.05 13.68 -5.13
N ALA A 200 -7.57 14.43 -6.10
CA ALA A 200 -6.58 15.46 -5.84
C ALA A 200 -7.08 16.47 -4.80
N ALA A 201 -6.23 16.80 -3.83
CA ALA A 201 -6.46 17.87 -2.87
C ALA A 201 -5.78 19.17 -3.35
N ALA A 202 -6.32 20.32 -2.96
CA ALA A 202 -5.65 21.59 -3.14
C ALA A 202 -4.47 21.67 -2.15
N CYS A 203 -3.27 21.83 -2.68
CA CYS A 203 -2.06 21.99 -1.89
C CYS A 203 -1.07 22.89 -2.64
N ARG A 204 0.14 23.06 -2.09
CA ARG A 204 1.16 23.97 -2.65
C ARG A 204 1.47 23.71 -4.12
N GLN A 205 1.52 22.42 -4.54
CA GLN A 205 1.85 22.04 -5.91
C GLN A 205 0.61 21.71 -6.76
N GLN A 206 -0.57 21.62 -6.16
CA GLN A 206 -1.81 21.25 -6.82
C GLN A 206 -2.86 22.33 -6.62
N SER A 207 -3.40 22.85 -7.71
CA SER A 207 -4.40 23.92 -7.69
C SER A 207 -5.51 23.65 -8.71
N ARG A 208 -6.57 24.45 -8.64
CA ARG A 208 -7.69 24.38 -9.58
C ARG A 208 -8.25 22.97 -9.75
N VAL A 209 -8.46 22.30 -8.62
CA VAL A 209 -9.02 20.96 -8.61
C VAL A 209 -10.52 21.04 -8.90
N GLU A 210 -10.93 20.40 -9.98
CA GLU A 210 -12.30 20.41 -10.50
C GLU A 210 -12.79 18.97 -10.67
N ILE A 211 -13.96 18.64 -10.12
CA ILE A 211 -14.64 17.38 -10.40
C ILE A 211 -15.43 17.55 -11.69
N LEU A 212 -15.12 16.75 -12.69
CA LEU A 212 -15.74 16.83 -14.02
C LEU A 212 -16.94 15.90 -14.18
N ASP A 213 -16.85 14.71 -13.56
CA ASP A 213 -17.90 13.70 -13.63
C ASP A 213 -17.82 12.77 -12.41
N MET A 214 -18.96 12.25 -11.99
CA MET A 214 -19.07 11.32 -10.88
C MET A 214 -20.25 10.38 -11.13
N THR A 215 -19.97 9.09 -11.21
CA THR A 215 -20.98 8.08 -11.55
C THR A 215 -20.88 6.87 -10.60
N PRO A 216 -21.96 6.55 -9.87
CA PRO A 216 -23.14 7.37 -9.63
C PRO A 216 -22.83 8.67 -8.90
N GLU A 217 -23.81 9.54 -8.67
CA GLU A 217 -23.62 10.70 -7.81
C GLU A 217 -23.22 10.28 -6.41
N GLY A 218 -22.30 11.00 -5.79
CA GLY A 218 -21.72 10.68 -4.47
C GLY A 218 -21.22 11.93 -3.76
N ALA A 219 -20.53 11.77 -2.65
CA ALA A 219 -19.96 12.87 -1.88
C ALA A 219 -18.46 13.04 -2.18
N VAL A 220 -17.97 14.28 -2.13
CA VAL A 220 -16.55 14.61 -2.26
C VAL A 220 -16.10 15.40 -1.04
N ALA A 221 -15.01 14.96 -0.40
CA ALA A 221 -14.42 15.66 0.72
C ALA A 221 -13.97 17.10 0.34
N PRO A 222 -13.88 18.04 1.31
CA PRO A 222 -13.43 19.40 1.06
C PRO A 222 -12.11 19.47 0.28
N ALA A 223 -11.93 20.55 -0.49
CA ALA A 223 -10.78 20.70 -1.38
C ALA A 223 -9.41 20.64 -0.68
N ASN A 224 -9.36 21.02 0.57
CA ASN A 224 -8.17 21.06 1.42
C ASN A 224 -8.05 19.87 2.39
N ALA A 225 -8.89 18.87 2.29
CA ALA A 225 -8.78 17.68 3.12
C ALA A 225 -7.48 16.93 2.81
N SER A 226 -6.72 16.52 3.83
CA SER A 226 -5.44 15.84 3.69
C SER A 226 -5.53 14.51 2.94
N ALA A 227 -6.57 13.72 3.21
CA ALA A 227 -6.87 12.48 2.50
C ALA A 227 -8.17 12.64 1.72
N ARG A 228 -8.18 13.54 0.73
CA ARG A 228 -9.37 13.88 -0.03
C ARG A 228 -9.87 12.69 -0.85
N THR A 229 -11.12 12.34 -0.64
CA THR A 229 -11.78 11.20 -1.31
C THR A 229 -13.12 11.61 -1.92
N ALA A 230 -13.49 10.89 -2.97
CA ALA A 230 -14.87 10.73 -3.40
C ALA A 230 -15.44 9.47 -2.76
N SER A 231 -16.67 9.50 -2.26
CA SER A 231 -17.27 8.40 -1.53
C SER A 231 -18.71 8.14 -1.96
N TRP A 232 -19.10 6.87 -1.87
CA TRP A 232 -20.43 6.38 -2.20
C TRP A 232 -20.91 5.36 -1.19
N SER A 233 -22.23 5.27 -1.04
CA SER A 233 -22.91 4.20 -0.34
C SER A 233 -24.12 3.79 -1.15
N SER A 234 -24.22 2.54 -1.59
CA SER A 234 -25.29 2.07 -2.45
C SER A 234 -25.66 0.62 -2.21
N SER A 235 -26.94 0.32 -2.24
CA SER A 235 -27.46 -1.05 -2.20
C SER A 235 -27.72 -1.65 -3.60
N SER A 236 -27.67 -0.82 -4.67
CA SER A 236 -27.94 -1.23 -6.05
C SER A 236 -26.71 -1.16 -6.94
N GLU A 237 -25.89 -0.14 -6.78
CA GLU A 237 -24.73 0.09 -7.63
C GLU A 237 -23.54 -0.75 -7.16
N ARG A 238 -22.75 -1.24 -8.13
CA ARG A 238 -21.56 -2.06 -7.89
C ARG A 238 -20.31 -1.52 -8.58
N SER A 239 -20.46 -0.42 -9.32
CA SER A 239 -19.37 0.26 -10.01
C SER A 239 -19.45 1.75 -9.76
N PHE A 240 -18.32 2.34 -9.38
CA PHE A 240 -18.21 3.73 -8.98
C PHE A 240 -17.05 4.37 -9.73
N SER A 241 -17.22 5.59 -10.21
CA SER A 241 -16.13 6.31 -10.86
C SER A 241 -16.19 7.81 -10.60
N VAL A 242 -15.03 8.43 -10.62
CA VAL A 242 -14.87 9.89 -10.56
C VAL A 242 -13.85 10.33 -11.60
N THR A 243 -14.19 11.39 -12.34
CA THR A 243 -13.27 12.07 -13.26
C THR A 243 -13.00 13.46 -12.72
N TYR A 244 -11.74 13.81 -12.55
CA TYR A 244 -11.35 15.13 -12.05
C TYR A 244 -10.13 15.67 -12.80
N ARG A 245 -9.99 16.97 -12.77
CA ARG A 245 -8.89 17.73 -13.37
C ARG A 245 -8.22 18.58 -12.32
N TYR A 246 -6.89 18.71 -12.40
CA TYR A 246 -6.13 19.63 -11.58
C TYR A 246 -4.92 20.16 -12.31
N HIS A 247 -4.40 21.28 -11.84
CA HIS A 247 -3.14 21.84 -12.27
C HIS A 247 -2.05 21.43 -11.27
N ILE A 248 -0.93 20.94 -11.81
CA ILE A 248 0.28 20.73 -11.04
C ILE A 248 1.31 21.80 -11.46
N ASP A 249 1.99 22.38 -10.47
CA ASP A 249 3.05 23.34 -10.64
C ASP A 249 4.19 22.95 -9.66
N ALA A 250 5.18 22.25 -10.20
CA ALA A 250 6.28 21.68 -9.43
C ALA A 250 7.56 22.48 -9.72
N ALA A 251 8.19 23.04 -8.68
CA ALA A 251 9.49 23.68 -8.79
C ALA A 251 10.59 22.62 -8.92
N TYR A 252 11.59 22.89 -9.74
CA TYR A 252 12.83 22.12 -9.76
C TYR A 252 13.66 22.42 -8.52
N CYS A 253 14.24 21.39 -7.93
CA CYS A 253 15.09 21.53 -6.77
C CYS A 253 16.27 20.54 -6.90
N ASP A 254 17.46 21.09 -7.15
CA ASP A 254 18.70 20.31 -7.13
C ASP A 254 19.24 20.22 -5.72
N VAL A 255 18.84 19.17 -5.03
CA VAL A 255 19.24 18.92 -3.63
C VAL A 255 20.71 18.55 -3.47
N TYR A 256 21.41 18.16 -4.56
CA TYR A 256 22.83 17.81 -4.55
C TYR A 256 23.72 18.93 -5.11
N GLY A 257 23.22 19.73 -6.05
CA GLY A 257 23.95 20.84 -6.66
C GLY A 257 24.05 22.11 -5.82
N GLY A 258 23.36 22.18 -4.70
CA GLY A 258 23.55 23.21 -3.70
C GLY A 258 22.72 24.49 -3.87
N THR A 259 21.90 24.61 -4.90
CA THR A 259 21.00 25.78 -5.04
C THR A 259 19.56 25.36 -4.78
N LEU A 260 19.14 25.47 -3.54
CA LEU A 260 17.74 25.30 -3.21
C LEU A 260 16.94 26.56 -3.58
N PRO A 261 15.76 26.43 -4.21
CA PRO A 261 14.92 27.58 -4.45
C PRO A 261 14.55 28.23 -3.10
N VAL A 262 14.65 29.55 -3.03
CA VAL A 262 14.18 30.30 -1.86
C VAL A 262 12.66 30.24 -1.85
N HIS A 263 12.13 29.27 -1.15
CA HIS A 263 10.69 29.18 -0.93
C HIS A 263 10.28 30.07 0.27
N PRO A 264 9.10 30.68 0.22
CA PRO A 264 8.54 31.29 1.40
C PRO A 264 8.53 30.25 2.54
N ARG A 265 8.88 30.69 3.74
CA ARG A 265 9.03 29.87 4.93
C ARG A 265 7.81 28.95 5.07
N MET A 266 8.05 27.65 5.10
CA MET A 266 7.02 26.70 5.50
C MET A 266 6.75 26.90 7.00
N ASP A 267 5.52 26.68 7.41
CA ASP A 267 5.19 26.61 8.83
C ASP A 267 6.03 25.50 9.48
N ALA A 268 6.36 25.70 10.75
CA ALA A 268 7.03 24.66 11.52
C ALA A 268 6.14 23.39 11.53
N PRO A 269 6.74 22.20 11.54
CA PRO A 269 5.96 20.97 11.64
C PRO A 269 5.12 20.99 12.92
N LEU A 270 3.90 20.49 12.82
CA LEU A 270 3.05 20.29 13.98
C LEU A 270 3.61 19.13 14.82
N PRO A 271 3.29 19.07 16.13
CA PRO A 271 3.72 17.95 16.96
C PRO A 271 3.35 16.57 16.39
N GLU A 272 2.18 16.45 15.77
CA GLU A 272 1.69 15.24 15.11
C GLU A 272 2.54 14.82 13.89
N ASP A 273 3.14 15.78 13.16
CA ASP A 273 3.98 15.48 11.98
C ASP A 273 5.32 14.83 12.36
N ILE A 274 5.73 14.95 13.63
CA ILE A 274 7.02 14.46 14.13
C ILE A 274 6.89 13.48 15.30
N SER A 275 5.69 13.00 15.58
CA SER A 275 5.39 12.02 16.63
C SER A 275 5.26 10.60 16.07
N GLU A 276 5.25 9.62 16.97
CA GLU A 276 4.85 8.25 16.63
C GLU A 276 3.34 8.20 16.31
N ASP A 277 2.98 7.35 15.35
CA ASP A 277 1.60 6.96 15.04
C ASP A 277 1.53 5.42 15.07
N ARG A 278 1.48 4.89 16.27
CA ARG A 278 1.49 3.44 16.53
C ARG A 278 0.18 2.79 16.05
N PRO A 279 0.24 1.54 15.55
CA PRO A 279 1.40 0.64 15.54
C PRO A 279 2.34 0.85 14.34
N HIS A 280 1.99 1.68 13.35
CA HIS A 280 2.66 1.73 12.05
C HIS A 280 3.89 2.63 12.03
N ILE A 281 3.88 3.73 12.79
CA ILE A 281 5.01 4.64 12.93
C ILE A 281 5.50 4.54 14.38
N ALA A 282 6.54 3.73 14.61
CA ALA A 282 7.12 3.51 15.92
C ALA A 282 8.62 3.82 15.91
N PHE A 283 9.07 4.67 16.83
CA PHE A 283 10.48 5.00 16.99
C PHE A 283 11.18 3.97 17.88
N THR A 284 11.34 2.76 17.33
CA THR A 284 11.98 1.66 18.06
C THR A 284 13.45 1.99 18.40
N PRO A 285 14.02 1.38 19.45
CA PRO A 285 15.44 1.58 19.78
C PRO A 285 16.38 1.27 18.60
N TYR A 286 16.04 0.25 17.78
CA TYR A 286 16.78 -0.09 16.57
C TYR A 286 16.76 1.06 15.56
N LEU A 287 15.58 1.59 15.25
CA LEU A 287 15.42 2.70 14.29
C LEU A 287 16.15 3.97 14.76
N GLN A 288 16.07 4.27 16.07
CA GLN A 288 16.79 5.40 16.66
C GLN A 288 18.32 5.25 16.53
N GLN A 289 18.86 4.07 16.83
CA GLN A 289 20.30 3.78 16.70
C GLN A 289 20.75 3.82 15.23
N LEU A 290 19.98 3.23 14.34
CA LEU A 290 20.24 3.25 12.90
C LEU A 290 20.28 4.70 12.39
N THR A 291 19.23 5.49 12.68
CA THR A 291 19.17 6.90 12.27
C THR A 291 20.36 7.67 12.83
N ALA A 292 20.68 7.52 14.11
CA ALA A 292 21.85 8.17 14.72
C ALA A 292 23.15 7.82 13.98
N SER A 293 23.35 6.55 13.60
CA SER A 293 24.54 6.12 12.85
C SER A 293 24.60 6.67 11.42
N VAL A 294 23.44 6.80 10.75
CA VAL A 294 23.38 7.30 9.37
C VAL A 294 23.66 8.81 9.31
N VAL A 295 23.25 9.57 10.33
CA VAL A 295 23.43 11.02 10.37
C VAL A 295 24.57 11.47 11.28
N ASP A 296 25.45 10.55 11.68
CA ASP A 296 26.55 10.87 12.59
C ASP A 296 27.48 11.95 12.03
N GLY A 297 27.79 12.94 12.86
CA GLY A 297 28.63 14.09 12.47
C GLY A 297 27.97 15.11 11.54
N LEU A 298 26.71 14.94 11.15
CA LEU A 298 25.98 15.88 10.29
C LEU A 298 25.13 16.84 11.14
N GLU A 299 25.36 18.15 10.97
CA GLU A 299 24.61 19.20 11.68
C GLU A 299 23.48 19.77 10.84
N ASP A 300 23.73 19.97 9.53
CA ASP A 300 22.75 20.57 8.61
C ASP A 300 21.57 19.62 8.36
N PRO A 301 20.32 20.06 8.53
CA PRO A 301 19.14 19.22 8.32
C PRO A 301 19.01 18.64 6.90
N LEU A 302 19.48 19.39 5.87
CA LEU A 302 19.45 18.92 4.50
C LEU A 302 20.47 17.80 4.27
N ASP A 303 21.67 17.93 4.84
CA ASP A 303 22.69 16.88 4.76
C ASP A 303 22.22 15.60 5.48
N ARG A 304 21.55 15.74 6.62
CA ARG A 304 20.90 14.62 7.31
C ARG A 304 19.83 13.95 6.44
N ALA A 305 18.97 14.74 5.80
CA ALA A 305 17.93 14.23 4.90
C ALA A 305 18.55 13.49 3.70
N ARG A 306 19.62 14.03 3.12
CA ARG A 306 20.38 13.37 2.04
C ARG A 306 20.98 12.05 2.49
N ALA A 307 21.64 12.01 3.63
CA ALA A 307 22.26 10.79 4.16
C ALA A 307 21.19 9.69 4.40
N ILE A 308 20.03 10.05 4.93
CA ILE A 308 18.92 9.10 5.10
C ILE A 308 18.40 8.62 3.74
N TYR A 309 18.21 9.52 2.78
CA TYR A 309 17.77 9.17 1.43
C TYR A 309 18.76 8.22 0.75
N ASP A 310 20.06 8.53 0.80
CA ASP A 310 21.12 7.70 0.22
C ASP A 310 21.16 6.32 0.88
N TYR A 311 21.01 6.25 2.22
CA TYR A 311 20.90 5.00 2.92
C TYR A 311 19.72 4.16 2.44
N LEU A 312 18.52 4.77 2.36
CA LEU A 312 17.31 4.09 1.91
C LEU A 312 17.46 3.55 0.48
N THR A 313 18.00 4.36 -0.43
CA THR A 313 18.14 3.97 -1.85
C THR A 313 19.24 2.94 -2.09
N GLN A 314 20.23 2.84 -1.21
CA GLN A 314 21.33 1.87 -1.33
C GLN A 314 21.06 0.54 -0.63
N TYR A 315 20.30 0.55 0.45
CA TYR A 315 20.17 -0.62 1.34
C TYR A 315 18.75 -1.17 1.44
N ILE A 316 17.75 -0.46 0.93
CA ILE A 316 16.37 -0.95 0.89
C ILE A 316 15.98 -1.26 -0.56
N ASP A 317 15.74 -2.54 -0.81
CA ASP A 317 15.25 -2.99 -2.10
C ASP A 317 13.78 -2.63 -2.28
N TYR A 318 13.44 -1.98 -3.40
CA TYR A 318 12.06 -1.81 -3.79
C TYR A 318 11.50 -3.13 -4.34
N ARG A 319 10.30 -3.50 -3.93
CA ARG A 319 9.56 -4.62 -4.51
C ARG A 319 8.06 -4.39 -4.36
N TYR A 320 7.30 -5.11 -5.18
CA TYR A 320 5.87 -5.17 -5.01
C TYR A 320 5.54 -5.94 -3.73
N GLN A 321 4.65 -5.41 -2.93
CA GLN A 321 4.22 -6.02 -1.69
C GLN A 321 2.84 -6.66 -1.86
N PRO A 322 2.53 -7.73 -1.13
CA PRO A 322 1.16 -8.20 -1.01
C PRO A 322 0.28 -7.10 -0.38
N PRO A 323 -1.04 -7.22 -0.49
CA PRO A 323 -1.95 -6.30 0.18
C PRO A 323 -1.59 -6.14 1.66
N TYR A 324 -1.71 -4.92 2.16
CA TYR A 324 -1.35 -4.57 3.55
C TYR A 324 -1.93 -5.53 4.60
N LEU A 325 -3.16 -5.98 4.38
CA LEU A 325 -3.82 -6.98 5.23
C LEU A 325 -2.98 -8.26 5.44
N LEU A 326 -2.17 -8.64 4.46
CA LEU A 326 -1.37 -9.87 4.49
C LEU A 326 0.04 -9.67 5.09
N LEU A 327 0.41 -8.46 5.46
CA LEU A 327 1.73 -8.14 6.03
C LEU A 327 1.82 -8.38 7.54
N GLY A 328 0.74 -8.76 8.19
CA GLY A 328 0.64 -8.96 9.63
C GLY A 328 1.25 -10.23 10.16
#